data_66d8fc78341fd0a15debcc6eb926552e
#
_entry.id   66d8fc78341fd0a15debcc6eb926552e
#
_cell.length_a   1.000
_cell.length_b   1.000
_cell.length_c   1.000
_cell.angle_alpha   90.00
_cell.angle_beta   90.00
_cell.angle_gamma   90.00
#
_symmetry.space_group_name_H-M   'P 1'
#
loop_
_entity.id
_entity.type
_entity.pdbx_description
1 polymer ?
#
loop_
_entity_poly.entity_id
_entity_poly.type
_entity_poly.pdbx_seq_one_letter_code
_entity_poly.pdbx_strand_id
1 'polypeptide(L)'
;HFLNPEDEVYRRIIMAGKGFDDADNQAPLYLHTTEEMLHECDYLGSDKAYEVVVTNTNKIMDMCEEIEPVRPDKCPPFIENSDQMLRTICENRAHEIYGPELPQIVTERLERELNSIISNGYSVMYIIAQKLVWKSNDDGYLVGSRGSVGSSLAATMAGITEVNPLS
;
A
#
# COMPACT_ATOMS: atom_id res chain seq x y z
N HIS A 1 -1.75 14.05 -11.02
CA HIS A 1 -1.17 14.84 -12.11
C HIS A 1 -1.71 14.34 -13.45
N PHE A 2 -1.79 15.24 -14.42
CA PHE A 2 -2.40 14.99 -15.74
C PHE A 2 -1.35 15.19 -16.83
N LEU A 3 -1.61 14.64 -18.02
CA LEU A 3 -0.78 14.90 -19.19
C LEU A 3 -1.18 16.22 -19.87
N ASN A 4 -2.48 16.48 -19.94
CA ASN A 4 -3.02 17.67 -20.59
C ASN A 4 -3.66 18.61 -19.55
N PRO A 5 -3.57 19.92 -19.74
CA PRO A 5 -4.16 20.90 -18.82
C PRO A 5 -5.69 20.77 -18.72
N GLU A 6 -6.39 20.34 -19.79
CA GLU A 6 -7.84 20.17 -19.81
C GLU A 6 -8.34 19.08 -18.85
N ASP A 7 -7.50 18.10 -18.54
CA ASP A 7 -7.84 16.98 -17.66
C ASP A 7 -7.97 17.40 -16.18
N GLU A 8 -7.51 18.59 -15.83
CA GLU A 8 -7.63 19.13 -14.47
C GLU A 8 -9.08 19.27 -14.02
N VAL A 9 -10.02 19.42 -14.93
CA VAL A 9 -11.45 19.50 -14.64
C VAL A 9 -11.93 18.27 -13.85
N TYR A 10 -11.38 17.08 -14.08
CA TYR A 10 -11.75 15.87 -13.36
C TYR A 10 -11.40 15.98 -11.87
N ARG A 11 -10.25 16.54 -11.54
CA ARG A 11 -9.86 16.78 -10.15
C ARG A 11 -10.81 17.79 -9.48
N ARG A 12 -11.12 18.88 -10.16
CA ARG A 12 -12.01 19.92 -9.64
C ARG A 12 -13.41 19.37 -9.34
N ILE A 13 -13.97 18.55 -10.24
CA ILE A 13 -15.27 17.88 -10.02
C ILE A 13 -15.22 16.99 -8.77
N ILE A 14 -14.16 16.18 -8.62
CA ILE A 14 -14.02 15.30 -7.45
C ILE A 14 -13.87 16.09 -6.16
N MET A 15 -13.08 17.16 -6.16
CA MET A 15 -12.87 18.00 -4.98
C MET A 15 -14.15 18.72 -4.58
N ALA A 16 -14.85 19.32 -5.53
CA ALA A 16 -16.15 19.97 -5.29
C ALA A 16 -17.17 18.96 -4.73
N GLY A 17 -17.23 17.76 -5.30
CA GLY A 17 -18.11 16.68 -4.82
C GLY A 17 -17.80 16.20 -3.40
N LYS A 18 -16.57 16.40 -2.92
CA LYS A 18 -16.12 16.11 -1.55
C LYS A 18 -16.25 17.31 -0.59
N GLY A 19 -16.74 18.45 -1.08
CA GLY A 19 -16.96 19.65 -0.27
C GLY A 19 -15.71 20.50 -0.01
N PHE A 20 -14.70 20.43 -0.88
CA PHE A 20 -13.56 21.33 -0.80
C PHE A 20 -13.91 22.70 -1.40
N ASP A 21 -13.74 23.76 -0.61
CA ASP A 21 -14.09 25.13 -0.99
C ASP A 21 -13.12 25.75 -2.02
N ASP A 22 -11.91 25.21 -2.11
CA ASP A 22 -10.83 25.68 -2.99
C ASP A 22 -10.72 24.87 -4.31
N ALA A 23 -11.77 24.12 -4.66
CA ALA A 23 -11.76 23.27 -5.85
C ALA A 23 -11.45 24.05 -7.16
N ASP A 24 -11.85 25.32 -7.22
CA ASP A 24 -11.59 26.20 -8.38
C ASP A 24 -10.26 26.94 -8.33
N ASN A 25 -9.55 26.88 -7.20
CA ASN A 25 -8.26 27.57 -6.99
C ASN A 25 -7.16 26.54 -6.78
N GLN A 26 -6.84 25.78 -7.82
CA GLN A 26 -5.83 24.72 -7.79
C GLN A 26 -4.58 25.16 -8.56
N ALA A 27 -3.41 24.70 -8.12
CA ALA A 27 -2.19 24.80 -8.87
C ALA A 27 -2.27 23.99 -10.17
N PRO A 28 -1.58 24.40 -11.25
CA PRO A 28 -1.52 23.59 -12.48
C PRO A 28 -0.83 22.26 -12.19
N LEU A 29 -1.52 21.15 -12.45
CA LEU A 29 -1.09 19.79 -12.10
C LEU A 29 -0.86 18.89 -13.31
N TYR A 30 -0.69 19.47 -14.49
CA TYR A 30 -0.33 18.72 -15.68
C TYR A 30 1.20 18.66 -15.89
N LEU A 31 1.63 17.78 -16.78
CA LEU A 31 3.05 17.62 -17.13
C LEU A 31 3.50 18.81 -17.98
N HIS A 32 4.31 19.66 -17.40
CA HIS A 32 4.87 20.82 -18.09
C HIS A 32 6.10 20.44 -18.91
N THR A 33 6.21 21.03 -20.09
CA THR A 33 7.46 21.08 -20.84
C THR A 33 8.44 22.08 -20.19
N THR A 34 9.70 22.04 -20.60
CA THR A 34 10.69 23.02 -20.13
C THR A 34 10.27 24.44 -20.45
N GLU A 35 9.69 24.67 -21.62
CA GLU A 35 9.25 26.00 -22.09
C GLU A 35 8.07 26.51 -21.25
N GLU A 36 7.09 25.67 -20.94
CA GLU A 36 5.99 25.99 -20.05
C GLU A 36 6.48 26.31 -18.63
N MET A 37 7.41 25.51 -18.08
CA MET A 37 8.01 25.78 -16.77
C MET A 37 8.80 27.08 -16.73
N LEU A 38 9.52 27.43 -17.81
CA LEU A 38 10.22 28.72 -17.93
C LEU A 38 9.21 29.87 -17.95
N HIS A 39 8.08 29.71 -18.66
CA HIS A 39 7.02 30.70 -18.70
C HIS A 39 6.36 30.90 -17.32
N GLU A 40 6.04 29.82 -16.61
CA GLU A 40 5.53 29.90 -15.24
C GLU A 40 6.51 30.64 -14.27
N CYS A 41 7.79 30.58 -14.56
CA CYS A 41 8.83 31.22 -13.77
C CYS A 41 9.26 32.64 -14.29
N ASP A 42 8.56 33.20 -15.27
CA ASP A 42 8.89 34.51 -15.87
C ASP A 42 9.00 35.67 -14.85
N TYR A 43 8.25 35.57 -13.75
CA TYR A 43 8.29 36.52 -12.65
C TYR A 43 9.67 36.64 -11.96
N LEU A 44 10.56 35.67 -12.14
CA LEU A 44 11.93 35.69 -11.61
C LEU A 44 12.93 36.42 -12.52
N GLY A 45 12.52 36.71 -13.76
CA GLY A 45 13.42 37.15 -14.84
C GLY A 45 14.12 35.97 -15.53
N SER A 46 14.50 36.15 -16.80
CA SER A 46 14.95 35.07 -17.68
C SER A 46 16.12 34.24 -17.13
N ASP A 47 17.15 34.92 -16.60
CA ASP A 47 18.36 34.24 -16.12
C ASP A 47 18.06 33.39 -14.87
N LYS A 48 17.24 33.93 -13.96
CA LYS A 48 16.89 33.21 -12.74
C LYS A 48 15.89 32.10 -13.02
N ALA A 49 14.94 32.30 -13.92
CA ALA A 49 14.03 31.26 -14.38
C ALA A 49 14.82 30.09 -14.99
N TYR A 50 15.79 30.37 -15.85
CA TYR A 50 16.64 29.34 -16.45
C TYR A 50 17.49 28.62 -15.40
N GLU A 51 18.08 29.36 -14.46
CA GLU A 51 18.82 28.76 -13.33
C GLU A 51 17.95 27.76 -12.53
N VAL A 52 16.73 28.16 -12.18
CA VAL A 52 15.82 27.34 -11.36
C VAL A 52 15.31 26.13 -12.14
N VAL A 53 14.79 26.34 -13.34
CA VAL A 53 14.09 25.31 -14.12
C VAL A 53 15.06 24.33 -14.77
N VAL A 54 16.19 24.82 -15.32
CA VAL A 54 17.10 23.98 -16.10
C VAL A 54 18.38 23.68 -15.34
N THR A 55 19.12 24.69 -14.92
CA THR A 55 20.46 24.48 -14.35
C THR A 55 20.39 23.68 -13.04
N ASN A 56 19.54 24.10 -12.10
CA ASN A 56 19.45 23.46 -10.81
C ASN A 56 18.81 22.08 -10.89
N THR A 57 17.85 21.88 -11.79
CA THR A 57 17.24 20.57 -12.02
C THR A 57 18.27 19.56 -12.54
N ASN A 58 19.08 19.95 -13.55
CA ASN A 58 20.15 19.08 -14.03
C ASN A 58 21.23 18.86 -12.97
N LYS A 59 21.60 19.89 -12.22
CA LYS A 59 22.56 19.77 -11.13
C LYS A 59 22.10 18.78 -10.06
N ILE A 60 20.82 18.77 -9.69
CA ILE A 60 20.27 17.79 -8.75
C ILE A 60 20.35 16.38 -9.36
N MET A 61 20.03 16.23 -10.65
CA MET A 61 20.13 14.95 -11.35
C MET A 61 21.59 14.42 -11.35
N ASP A 62 22.55 15.29 -11.60
CA ASP A 62 23.99 14.96 -11.61
C ASP A 62 24.52 14.58 -10.21
N MET A 63 23.84 14.99 -9.14
CA MET A 63 24.16 14.59 -7.78
C MET A 63 23.59 13.22 -7.38
N CYS A 64 22.69 12.66 -8.17
CA CYS A 64 22.10 11.36 -7.92
C CYS A 64 23.10 10.25 -8.33
N GLU A 65 23.27 9.30 -7.44
CA GLU A 65 24.07 8.10 -7.68
C GLU A 65 23.15 6.91 -7.86
N GLU A 66 23.58 5.91 -8.61
CA GLU A 66 22.88 4.63 -8.67
C GLU A 66 23.10 3.88 -7.37
N ILE A 67 22.04 3.67 -6.63
CA ILE A 67 22.08 2.97 -5.35
C ILE A 67 21.10 1.81 -5.32
N GLU A 68 21.43 0.79 -4.58
CA GLU A 68 20.51 -0.29 -4.23
C GLU A 68 19.95 -0.04 -2.81
N PRO A 69 18.81 0.66 -2.65
CA PRO A 69 18.28 1.04 -1.35
C PRO A 69 17.80 -0.14 -0.51
N VAL A 70 17.53 -1.26 -1.17
CA VAL A 70 17.09 -2.51 -0.53
C VAL A 70 18.12 -3.59 -0.84
N ARG A 71 18.57 -4.30 0.18
CA ARG A 71 19.50 -5.44 0.00
C ARG A 71 18.88 -6.46 -0.97
N PRO A 72 19.68 -7.01 -1.92
CA PRO A 72 19.18 -8.01 -2.86
C PRO A 72 18.73 -9.30 -2.17
N ASP A 73 19.34 -9.62 -1.04
CA ASP A 73 19.03 -10.82 -0.28
C ASP A 73 17.84 -10.59 0.65
N LYS A 74 16.83 -11.43 0.53
CA LYS A 74 15.75 -11.52 1.50
C LYS A 74 16.28 -12.20 2.77
N CYS A 75 16.14 -11.55 3.92
CA CYS A 75 16.53 -12.09 5.22
C CYS A 75 15.31 -12.22 6.14
N PRO A 76 14.31 -13.08 5.82
CA PRO A 76 13.19 -13.29 6.71
C PRO A 76 13.67 -13.95 8.00
N PRO A 77 13.09 -13.62 9.15
CA PRO A 77 13.34 -14.37 10.38
C PRO A 77 12.89 -15.82 10.19
N PHE A 78 13.47 -16.72 10.97
CA PHE A 78 13.10 -18.14 10.93
C PHE A 78 12.25 -18.50 12.14
N ILE A 79 11.12 -19.14 11.88
CA ILE A 79 10.27 -19.79 12.89
C ILE A 79 10.01 -21.21 12.41
N GLU A 80 10.44 -22.16 13.22
CA GLU A 80 10.26 -23.57 12.91
C GLU A 80 8.77 -23.91 12.74
N ASN A 81 8.44 -24.69 11.71
CA ASN A 81 7.09 -25.14 11.39
C ASN A 81 6.07 -23.99 11.12
N SER A 82 6.54 -22.78 10.76
CA SER A 82 5.66 -21.63 10.51
C SER A 82 4.56 -21.89 9.47
N ASP A 83 4.85 -22.68 8.43
CA ASP A 83 3.89 -23.05 7.39
C ASP A 83 2.73 -23.87 7.97
N GLN A 84 3.07 -24.91 8.72
CA GLN A 84 2.05 -25.76 9.37
C GLN A 84 1.30 -25.01 10.47
N MET A 85 2.00 -24.17 11.23
CA MET A 85 1.37 -23.33 12.26
C MET A 85 0.32 -22.41 11.65
N LEU A 86 0.69 -21.68 10.58
CA LEU A 86 -0.24 -20.78 9.90
C LEU A 86 -1.46 -21.53 9.37
N ARG A 87 -1.24 -22.65 8.68
CA ARG A 87 -2.33 -23.48 8.15
C ARG A 87 -3.28 -23.94 9.28
N THR A 88 -2.74 -24.51 10.35
CA THR A 88 -3.50 -25.00 11.48
C THR A 88 -4.33 -23.88 12.16
N ILE A 89 -3.74 -22.71 12.36
CA ILE A 89 -4.44 -21.55 12.96
C ILE A 89 -5.63 -21.16 12.07
N CYS A 90 -5.39 -21.02 10.77
CA CYS A 90 -6.41 -20.59 9.82
C CYS A 90 -7.55 -21.61 9.69
N GLU A 91 -7.23 -22.91 9.58
CA GLU A 91 -8.22 -23.98 9.47
C GLU A 91 -9.08 -24.08 10.74
N ASN A 92 -8.46 -24.09 11.93
CA ASN A 92 -9.20 -24.12 13.18
C ASN A 92 -10.16 -22.93 13.30
N ARG A 93 -9.68 -21.73 12.99
CA ARG A 93 -10.51 -20.54 13.06
C ARG A 93 -11.63 -20.53 12.03
N ALA A 94 -11.38 -21.04 10.84
CA ALA A 94 -12.41 -21.21 9.82
C ALA A 94 -13.52 -22.17 10.32
N HIS A 95 -13.17 -23.29 10.93
CA HIS A 95 -14.14 -24.22 11.51
C HIS A 95 -14.89 -23.64 12.72
N GLU A 96 -14.25 -22.81 13.53
CA GLU A 96 -14.94 -22.09 14.62
C GLU A 96 -16.02 -21.14 14.09
N ILE A 97 -15.74 -20.43 12.98
CA ILE A 97 -16.65 -19.43 12.43
C ILE A 97 -17.72 -20.03 11.54
N TYR A 98 -17.36 -20.98 10.68
CA TYR A 98 -18.24 -21.51 9.63
C TYR A 98 -18.77 -22.92 9.93
N GLY A 99 -18.32 -23.56 11.03
CA GLY A 99 -18.77 -24.90 11.42
C GLY A 99 -17.91 -26.04 10.85
N PRO A 100 -18.32 -27.31 11.11
CA PRO A 100 -17.52 -28.48 10.74
C PRO A 100 -17.42 -28.71 9.22
N GLU A 101 -18.41 -28.27 8.46
CA GLU A 101 -18.39 -28.28 6.99
C GLU A 101 -18.22 -26.87 6.47
N LEU A 102 -17.04 -26.59 5.94
CA LEU A 102 -16.72 -25.25 5.42
C LEU A 102 -17.45 -25.01 4.09
N PRO A 103 -18.06 -23.82 3.89
CA PRO A 103 -18.57 -23.43 2.59
C PRO A 103 -17.47 -23.48 1.52
N GLN A 104 -17.81 -23.88 0.31
CA GLN A 104 -16.85 -24.04 -0.79
C GLN A 104 -16.06 -22.75 -1.05
N ILE A 105 -16.72 -21.59 -1.01
CA ILE A 105 -16.06 -20.28 -1.21
C ILE A 105 -14.97 -20.02 -0.15
N VAL A 106 -15.18 -20.44 1.09
CA VAL A 106 -14.20 -20.31 2.19
C VAL A 106 -13.01 -21.23 1.94
N THR A 107 -13.27 -22.50 1.64
CA THR A 107 -12.23 -23.50 1.39
C THR A 107 -11.35 -23.11 0.20
N GLU A 108 -11.95 -22.80 -0.95
CA GLU A 108 -11.20 -22.43 -2.16
C GLU A 108 -10.39 -21.15 -1.97
N ARG A 109 -10.97 -20.15 -1.31
CA ARG A 109 -10.30 -18.90 -1.05
C ARG A 109 -9.13 -19.07 -0.09
N LEU A 110 -9.35 -19.77 1.02
CA LEU A 110 -8.33 -20.00 2.05
C LEU A 110 -7.17 -20.81 1.51
N GLU A 111 -7.44 -21.91 0.79
CA GLU A 111 -6.42 -22.73 0.16
C GLU A 111 -5.57 -21.93 -0.84
N ARG A 112 -6.21 -21.14 -1.69
CA ARG A 112 -5.50 -20.29 -2.66
C ARG A 112 -4.55 -19.29 -1.97
N GLU A 113 -5.03 -18.63 -0.91
CA GLU A 113 -4.22 -17.66 -0.17
C GLU A 113 -3.09 -18.34 0.61
N LEU A 114 -3.37 -19.40 1.34
CA LEU A 114 -2.35 -20.15 2.10
C LEU A 114 -1.26 -20.71 1.19
N ASN A 115 -1.65 -21.30 0.05
CA ASN A 115 -0.67 -21.81 -0.91
C ASN A 115 0.23 -20.71 -1.47
N SER A 116 -0.33 -19.51 -1.75
CA SER A 116 0.46 -18.37 -2.19
C SER A 116 1.41 -17.87 -1.10
N ILE A 117 0.95 -17.75 0.14
CA ILE A 117 1.74 -17.29 1.29
C ILE A 117 2.90 -18.25 1.57
N ILE A 118 2.60 -19.55 1.64
CA ILE A 118 3.56 -20.61 1.95
C ILE A 118 4.61 -20.75 0.84
N SER A 119 4.17 -20.86 -0.42
CA SER A 119 5.09 -21.06 -1.54
C SER A 119 6.05 -19.89 -1.77
N ASN A 120 5.68 -18.68 -1.33
CA ASN A 120 6.55 -17.50 -1.37
C ASN A 120 7.36 -17.27 -0.08
N GLY A 121 7.25 -18.16 0.93
CA GLY A 121 8.03 -18.08 2.17
C GLY A 121 7.58 -16.97 3.13
N TYR A 122 6.30 -16.55 3.07
CA TYR A 122 5.79 -15.47 3.91
C TYR A 122 5.07 -15.95 5.18
N SER A 123 4.97 -17.25 5.44
CA SER A 123 4.29 -17.79 6.63
C SER A 123 4.83 -17.22 7.93
N VAL A 124 6.14 -17.08 8.03
CA VAL A 124 6.79 -16.52 9.22
C VAL A 124 6.33 -15.09 9.51
N MET A 125 6.10 -14.28 8.47
CA MET A 125 5.62 -12.90 8.62
C MET A 125 4.19 -12.86 9.13
N TYR A 126 3.33 -13.78 8.66
CA TYR A 126 1.96 -13.94 9.17
C TYR A 126 1.96 -14.38 10.63
N ILE A 127 2.82 -15.32 11.03
CA ILE A 127 2.93 -15.78 12.43
C ILE A 127 3.44 -14.65 13.34
N ILE A 128 4.38 -13.84 12.89
CA ILE A 128 4.86 -12.67 13.64
C ILE A 128 3.72 -11.65 13.81
N ALA A 129 3.04 -11.30 12.72
CA ALA A 129 1.93 -10.35 12.76
C ALA A 129 0.80 -10.84 13.68
N GLN A 130 0.43 -12.11 13.58
CA GLN A 130 -0.55 -12.76 14.46
C GLN A 130 -0.17 -12.63 15.94
N LYS A 131 1.07 -12.98 16.30
CA LYS A 131 1.55 -12.89 17.69
C LYS A 131 1.52 -11.46 18.22
N LEU A 132 1.91 -10.48 17.40
CA LEU A 132 1.90 -9.06 17.77
C LEU A 132 0.48 -8.55 17.99
N VAL A 133 -0.44 -8.87 17.09
CA VAL A 133 -1.85 -8.45 17.20
C VAL A 133 -2.52 -9.10 18.41
N TRP A 134 -2.33 -10.39 18.61
CA TRP A 134 -2.91 -11.09 19.74
C TRP A 134 -2.38 -10.55 21.07
N LYS A 135 -1.05 -10.33 21.17
CA LYS A 135 -0.46 -9.72 22.37
C LYS A 135 -1.01 -8.33 22.65
N SER A 136 -1.17 -7.51 21.62
CA SER A 136 -1.76 -6.17 21.76
C SER A 136 -3.19 -6.24 22.29
N ASN A 137 -4.01 -7.13 21.75
CA ASN A 137 -5.40 -7.33 22.18
C ASN A 137 -5.47 -7.85 23.62
N ASP A 138 -4.60 -8.81 24.00
CA ASP A 138 -4.52 -9.33 25.35
C ASP A 138 -4.13 -8.25 26.38
N ASP A 139 -3.31 -7.29 25.96
CA ASP A 139 -2.95 -6.13 26.80
C ASP A 139 -4.03 -5.04 26.82
N GLY A 140 -5.17 -5.24 26.12
CA GLY A 140 -6.30 -4.31 26.08
C GLY A 140 -6.18 -3.20 25.03
N TYR A 141 -5.24 -3.30 24.10
CA TYR A 141 -5.07 -2.34 23.01
C TYR A 141 -5.68 -2.88 21.73
N LEU A 142 -6.56 -2.08 21.12
CA LEU A 142 -7.20 -2.44 19.85
C LEU A 142 -6.22 -2.27 18.68
N VAL A 143 -6.24 -3.23 17.77
CA VAL A 143 -5.50 -3.19 16.51
C VAL A 143 -6.49 -3.15 15.37
N GLY A 144 -6.46 -2.09 14.57
CA GLY A 144 -7.30 -1.94 13.37
C GLY A 144 -6.51 -2.25 12.10
N SER A 145 -7.18 -2.86 11.15
CA SER A 145 -6.59 -3.15 9.82
C SER A 145 -6.43 -1.89 8.99
N ARG A 146 -5.32 -1.80 8.27
CA ARG A 146 -5.08 -0.73 7.30
C ARG A 146 -4.47 -1.31 6.01
N GLY A 147 -4.99 -0.86 4.88
CA GLY A 147 -4.50 -1.30 3.57
C GLY A 147 -5.05 -2.66 3.13
N SER A 148 -4.32 -3.34 2.26
CA SER A 148 -4.78 -4.56 1.57
C SER A 148 -4.92 -5.80 2.46
N VAL A 149 -4.38 -5.80 3.68
CA VAL A 149 -4.52 -6.92 4.62
C VAL A 149 -5.99 -7.21 4.96
N GLY A 150 -6.85 -6.19 4.96
CA GLY A 150 -8.30 -6.32 5.15
C GLY A 150 -9.03 -7.10 4.05
N SER A 151 -8.37 -7.39 2.92
CA SER A 151 -8.90 -8.23 1.83
C SER A 151 -8.38 -9.67 1.84
N SER A 152 -7.60 -10.05 2.85
CA SER A 152 -7.03 -11.40 2.99
C SER A 152 -7.85 -12.25 3.96
N LEU A 153 -8.44 -13.34 3.47
CA LEU A 153 -9.15 -14.31 4.32
C LEU A 153 -8.18 -15.03 5.27
N ALA A 154 -6.99 -15.37 4.81
CA ALA A 154 -5.97 -15.97 5.66
C ALA A 154 -5.56 -15.04 6.82
N ALA A 155 -5.46 -13.73 6.60
CA ALA A 155 -5.20 -12.77 7.67
C ALA A 155 -6.35 -12.67 8.67
N THR A 156 -7.61 -12.76 8.21
CA THR A 156 -8.80 -12.81 9.07
C THR A 156 -8.80 -14.08 9.91
N MET A 157 -8.58 -15.25 9.28
CA MET A 157 -8.54 -16.52 9.98
C MET A 157 -7.35 -16.62 10.94
N ALA A 158 -6.22 -16.01 10.64
CA ALA A 158 -5.09 -15.91 11.57
C ALA A 158 -5.31 -14.90 12.72
N GLY A 159 -6.40 -14.14 12.71
CA GLY A 159 -6.67 -13.12 13.73
C GLY A 159 -5.76 -11.91 13.66
N ILE A 160 -5.23 -11.62 12.46
CA ILE A 160 -4.42 -10.41 12.18
C ILE A 160 -5.32 -9.21 11.88
N THR A 161 -6.46 -9.45 11.27
CA THR A 161 -7.47 -8.45 10.92
C THR A 161 -8.86 -8.90 11.36
N GLU A 162 -9.71 -7.94 11.69
CA GLU A 162 -11.13 -8.12 12.03
C GLU A 162 -12.05 -8.14 10.81
N VAL A 163 -11.54 -7.70 9.66
CA VAL A 163 -12.35 -7.57 8.42
C VAL A 163 -12.53 -8.92 7.76
N ASN A 164 -13.79 -9.30 7.50
CA ASN A 164 -14.09 -10.49 6.71
C ASN A 164 -14.23 -10.11 5.22
N PRO A 165 -13.31 -10.53 4.33
CA PRO A 165 -13.35 -10.17 2.92
C PRO A 165 -14.41 -10.90 2.10
N LEU A 166 -15.17 -11.81 2.71
CA LEU A 166 -16.28 -12.53 2.09
C LEU A 166 -17.66 -11.93 2.41
N SER A 167 -17.69 -10.88 3.24
CA SER A 167 -18.93 -10.17 3.63
C SER A 167 -19.27 -9.04 2.68
#